data_79018b5a32948864746fff9459147912
#
_entry.id   79018b5a32948864746fff9459147912
#
_cell.length_a   1.000
_cell.length_b   1.000
_cell.length_c   1.000
_cell.angle_alpha   90.00
_cell.angle_beta   90.00
_cell.angle_gamma   90.00
#
_symmetry.space_group_name_H-M   'P 1'
#
loop_
_entity.id
_entity.type
_entity.pdbx_description
1 polymer ?
#
loop_
_entity_poly.entity_id
_entity_poly.type
_entity_poly.pdbx_seq_one_letter_code
_entity_poly.pdbx_strand_id
1 'polypeptide(L)'
;MPARHLLPMEKYIKINKPHSPFTLRKRVTQMVASRGCSAKCYFCTSVLFWGGAEQYRVRSPKLVVDEIEHLINVYGIDEIHFDDDNFSLNKKNCEEILDEIIRRKLDIKWATPNGIAVWALDQKLIEKMAQAGCYQLTFAVESGNQEFLLKTIKKPLNLSRVKPLLD
;
A
#
# COMPACT_ATOMS: atom_id res chain seq x y z
N MET A 1 13.63 -11.11 -4.07
CA MET A 1 13.93 -9.78 -3.46
C MET A 1 14.61 -8.89 -4.50
N PRO A 2 14.38 -7.57 -4.46
CA PRO A 2 15.14 -6.62 -5.28
C PRO A 2 16.63 -6.66 -4.94
N ALA A 3 17.50 -6.41 -5.94
CA ALA A 3 18.95 -6.47 -5.80
C ALA A 3 19.53 -5.19 -5.15
N ARG A 4 19.02 -4.80 -3.98
CA ARG A 4 19.43 -3.58 -3.27
C ARG A 4 20.91 -3.55 -2.88
N HIS A 5 21.55 -4.72 -2.72
CA HIS A 5 22.97 -4.85 -2.43
C HIS A 5 23.88 -4.31 -3.56
N LEU A 6 23.34 -4.12 -4.77
CA LEU A 6 24.05 -3.52 -5.89
C LEU A 6 23.92 -1.97 -5.92
N LEU A 7 23.16 -1.40 -5.00
CA LEU A 7 22.89 0.05 -4.92
C LEU A 7 23.55 0.67 -3.70
N PRO A 8 23.98 1.93 -3.77
CA PRO A 8 24.48 2.67 -2.60
C PRO A 8 23.32 3.09 -1.68
N MET A 9 22.68 2.12 -1.02
CA MET A 9 21.43 2.29 -0.26
C MET A 9 21.50 3.42 0.76
N GLU A 10 22.65 3.61 1.45
CA GLU A 10 22.80 4.71 2.42
C GLU A 10 22.65 6.09 1.77
N LYS A 11 23.09 6.27 0.52
CA LYS A 11 22.87 7.53 -0.20
C LYS A 11 21.38 7.74 -0.48
N TYR A 12 20.70 6.69 -0.95
CA TYR A 12 19.25 6.75 -1.22
C TYR A 12 18.45 7.04 0.04
N ILE A 13 18.75 6.37 1.15
CA ILE A 13 18.06 6.60 2.44
C ILE A 13 18.28 8.06 2.92
N LYS A 14 19.49 8.61 2.80
CA LYS A 14 19.79 9.98 3.22
C LYS A 14 19.07 11.06 2.41
N ILE A 15 18.93 10.86 1.09
CA ILE A 15 18.29 11.83 0.19
C ILE A 15 16.81 11.55 -0.04
N ASN A 16 16.30 10.45 0.52
CA ASN A 16 14.94 10.03 0.32
C ASN A 16 13.95 11.12 0.73
N LYS A 17 13.09 11.48 -0.22
CA LYS A 17 11.92 12.34 0.01
C LYS A 17 10.69 11.51 -0.29
N PRO A 18 10.13 10.84 0.72
CA PRO A 18 8.97 10.00 0.51
C PRO A 18 7.80 10.78 -0.10
N HIS A 19 6.98 10.08 -0.86
CA HIS A 19 5.78 10.63 -1.47
C HIS A 19 4.74 11.09 -0.43
N SER A 20 4.73 10.47 0.76
CA SER A 20 3.86 10.86 1.86
C SER A 20 4.14 12.30 2.34
N PRO A 21 3.11 13.05 2.80
CA PRO A 21 3.29 14.40 3.32
C PRO A 21 4.17 14.48 4.58
N PHE A 22 4.31 13.37 5.31
CA PHE A 22 5.19 13.26 6.48
C PHE A 22 5.65 11.82 6.70
N THR A 23 6.66 11.65 7.52
CA THR A 23 7.17 10.36 8.00
C THR A 23 7.19 10.35 9.52
N LEU A 24 6.99 9.19 10.13
CA LEU A 24 7.10 9.03 11.59
C LEU A 24 8.51 8.68 12.04
N ARG A 25 9.27 8.06 11.15
CA ARG A 25 10.61 7.54 11.44
C ARG A 25 11.65 8.17 10.50
N LYS A 26 12.92 7.91 10.76
CA LYS A 26 14.03 8.59 10.06
C LYS A 26 14.56 7.81 8.86
N ARG A 27 14.51 6.49 8.91
CA ARG A 27 15.07 5.63 7.87
C ARG A 27 13.97 5.00 7.03
N VAL A 28 13.53 5.73 6.04
CA VAL A 28 12.36 5.39 5.20
C VAL A 28 12.81 4.81 3.87
N THR A 29 12.10 3.81 3.38
CA THR A 29 12.23 3.30 2.01
C THR A 29 10.89 2.94 1.41
N GLN A 30 10.86 2.84 0.08
CA GLN A 30 9.69 2.37 -0.66
C GLN A 30 9.81 0.89 -0.99
N MET A 31 8.66 0.23 -1.07
CA MET A 31 8.53 -1.12 -1.62
C MET A 31 7.16 -1.34 -2.24
N VAL A 32 7.01 -2.43 -2.97
CA VAL A 32 5.72 -2.86 -3.53
C VAL A 32 5.42 -4.30 -3.15
N ALA A 33 4.18 -4.57 -2.74
CA ALA A 33 3.66 -5.90 -2.48
C ALA A 33 2.82 -6.43 -3.66
N SER A 34 2.32 -5.52 -4.50
CA SER A 34 1.54 -5.84 -5.70
C SER A 34 1.89 -4.92 -6.87
N ARG A 35 1.39 -5.24 -8.05
CA ARG A 35 1.48 -4.39 -9.25
C ARG A 35 0.18 -4.42 -10.01
N GLY A 36 -0.22 -3.25 -10.51
CA GLY A 36 -1.46 -3.06 -11.23
C GLY A 36 -2.67 -2.86 -10.34
N CYS A 37 -3.80 -2.61 -10.95
CA CYS A 37 -5.09 -2.43 -10.31
C CYS A 37 -6.19 -2.94 -11.24
N SER A 38 -7.16 -3.68 -10.72
CA SER A 38 -8.30 -4.18 -11.52
C SER A 38 -9.43 -3.17 -11.69
N ALA A 39 -9.39 -2.02 -10.97
CA ALA A 39 -10.33 -0.93 -11.20
C ALA A 39 -10.05 -0.27 -12.56
N LYS A 40 -11.12 0.19 -13.22
CA LYS A 40 -11.06 0.80 -14.57
C LYS A 40 -11.35 2.30 -14.51
N CYS A 41 -10.78 3.00 -13.53
CA CYS A 41 -10.98 4.44 -13.38
C CYS A 41 -10.49 5.17 -14.64
N TYR A 42 -11.37 6.00 -15.23
CA TYR A 42 -11.17 6.61 -16.55
C TYR A 42 -9.88 7.43 -16.69
N PHE A 43 -9.48 8.13 -15.65
CA PHE A 43 -8.29 8.99 -15.64
C PHE A 43 -6.99 8.25 -15.26
N CYS A 44 -7.09 7.00 -14.76
CA CYS A 44 -5.96 6.30 -14.18
C CYS A 44 -5.13 5.58 -15.25
N THR A 45 -3.83 5.86 -15.27
CA THR A 45 -2.90 5.25 -16.22
C THR A 45 -2.40 3.88 -15.80
N SER A 46 -2.63 3.46 -14.53
CA SER A 46 -2.14 2.17 -13.99
C SER A 46 -2.56 0.98 -14.87
N VAL A 47 -3.82 0.94 -15.31
CA VAL A 47 -4.32 -0.14 -16.19
C VAL A 47 -3.55 -0.20 -17.51
N LEU A 48 -3.30 0.95 -18.13
CA LEU A 48 -2.55 1.03 -19.40
C LEU A 48 -1.07 0.69 -19.20
N PHE A 49 -0.47 1.20 -18.13
CA PHE A 49 0.94 0.99 -17.81
C PHE A 49 1.28 -0.50 -17.60
N TRP A 50 0.39 -1.24 -16.95
CA TRP A 50 0.60 -2.66 -16.68
C TRP A 50 0.05 -3.61 -17.76
N GLY A 51 -0.56 -3.09 -18.83
CA GLY A 51 -1.07 -3.88 -19.94
C GLY A 51 -2.47 -4.44 -19.78
N GLY A 52 -3.26 -3.89 -18.85
CA GLY A 52 -4.67 -4.25 -18.65
C GLY A 52 -5.02 -4.50 -17.18
N ALA A 53 -6.31 -4.40 -16.86
CA ALA A 53 -6.82 -4.63 -15.49
C ALA A 53 -6.62 -6.09 -15.02
N GLU A 54 -6.54 -7.03 -15.93
CA GLU A 54 -6.26 -8.45 -15.71
C GLU A 54 -4.79 -8.71 -15.35
N GLN A 55 -3.91 -7.75 -15.53
CA GLN A 55 -2.49 -7.87 -15.19
C GLN A 55 -2.19 -7.54 -13.71
N TYR A 56 -3.23 -7.37 -12.89
CA TYR A 56 -3.04 -7.26 -11.45
C TYR A 56 -2.42 -8.54 -10.88
N ARG A 57 -1.33 -8.37 -10.16
CA ARG A 57 -0.59 -9.48 -9.55
C ARG A 57 -0.02 -9.12 -8.20
N VAL A 58 -0.03 -10.06 -7.29
CA VAL A 58 0.50 -9.93 -5.93
C VAL A 58 1.81 -10.71 -5.78
N ARG A 59 2.65 -10.26 -4.88
CA ARG A 59 3.81 -11.01 -4.41
C ARG A 59 3.36 -11.96 -3.30
N SER A 60 4.09 -13.07 -3.13
CA SER A 60 3.88 -13.96 -1.99
C SER A 60 4.01 -13.18 -0.67
N PRO A 61 3.05 -13.30 0.27
CA PRO A 61 3.10 -12.65 1.57
C PRO A 61 4.41 -12.91 2.30
N LYS A 62 4.85 -14.16 2.32
CA LYS A 62 6.13 -14.54 2.92
C LYS A 62 7.31 -13.76 2.34
N LEU A 63 7.41 -13.65 1.01
CA LEU A 63 8.50 -12.92 0.36
C LEU A 63 8.45 -11.41 0.58
N VAL A 64 7.25 -10.84 0.74
CA VAL A 64 7.08 -9.43 1.11
C VAL A 64 7.63 -9.19 2.51
N VAL A 65 7.25 -10.04 3.47
CA VAL A 65 7.68 -9.88 4.86
C VAL A 65 9.15 -10.26 5.05
N ASP A 66 9.68 -11.25 4.33
CA ASP A 66 11.12 -11.54 4.30
C ASP A 66 11.93 -10.31 3.82
N GLU A 67 11.39 -9.54 2.85
CA GLU A 67 12.02 -8.29 2.41
C GLU A 67 11.95 -7.20 3.48
N ILE A 68 10.83 -7.05 4.18
CA ILE A 68 10.69 -6.11 5.30
C ILE A 68 11.74 -6.43 6.38
N GLU A 69 11.82 -7.67 6.81
CA GLU A 69 12.77 -8.12 7.82
C GLU A 69 14.23 -7.92 7.38
N HIS A 70 14.53 -8.18 6.11
CA HIS A 70 15.84 -7.89 5.53
C HIS A 70 16.17 -6.38 5.54
N LEU A 71 15.19 -5.53 5.20
CA LEU A 71 15.35 -4.07 5.23
C LEU A 71 15.64 -3.56 6.65
N ILE A 72 14.95 -4.09 7.65
CA ILE A 72 15.19 -3.78 9.05
C ILE A 72 16.60 -4.19 9.46
N ASN A 73 16.96 -5.46 9.23
CA ASN A 73 18.17 -6.05 9.78
C ASN A 73 19.44 -5.59 9.06
N VAL A 74 19.39 -5.36 7.74
CA VAL A 74 20.59 -5.03 6.94
C VAL A 74 20.76 -3.52 6.73
N TYR A 75 19.65 -2.79 6.56
CA TYR A 75 19.70 -1.36 6.25
C TYR A 75 19.18 -0.47 7.38
N GLY A 76 18.72 -1.06 8.50
CA GLY A 76 18.16 -0.32 9.63
C GLY A 76 16.92 0.49 9.27
N ILE A 77 16.16 0.04 8.26
CA ILE A 77 14.91 0.70 7.87
C ILE A 77 13.91 0.55 9.00
N ASP A 78 13.28 1.63 9.38
CA ASP A 78 12.29 1.72 10.45
C ASP A 78 10.90 2.17 9.96
N GLU A 79 10.81 2.57 8.67
CA GLU A 79 9.55 2.92 8.03
C GLU A 79 9.53 2.50 6.55
N ILE A 80 8.38 2.02 6.09
CA ILE A 80 8.15 1.61 4.69
C ILE A 80 6.93 2.35 4.14
N HIS A 81 7.06 2.87 2.92
CA HIS A 81 5.93 3.31 2.11
C HIS A 81 5.64 2.26 1.04
N PHE A 82 4.42 1.70 1.09
CA PHE A 82 3.96 0.81 0.03
C PHE A 82 3.47 1.65 -1.15
N ASP A 83 4.29 1.66 -2.21
CA ASP A 83 4.02 2.39 -3.46
C ASP A 83 3.22 1.54 -4.45
N ASP A 84 2.39 0.65 -3.91
CA ASP A 84 1.43 -0.15 -4.69
C ASP A 84 0.40 0.75 -5.37
N ASP A 85 -0.06 0.38 -6.57
CA ASP A 85 -1.25 1.00 -7.15
C ASP A 85 -2.48 0.76 -6.24
N ASN A 86 -2.49 -0.36 -5.52
CA ASN A 86 -3.56 -0.70 -4.59
C ASN A 86 -3.19 -1.89 -3.67
N PHE A 87 -2.65 -1.58 -2.50
CA PHE A 87 -2.15 -2.58 -1.55
C PHE A 87 -3.23 -3.55 -1.04
N SER A 88 -4.46 -3.06 -0.80
CA SER A 88 -5.55 -3.85 -0.21
C SER A 88 -6.46 -4.55 -1.23
N LEU A 89 -6.20 -4.41 -2.54
CA LEU A 89 -7.12 -4.91 -3.57
C LEU A 89 -7.36 -6.42 -3.48
N ASN A 90 -6.31 -7.20 -3.22
CA ASN A 90 -6.43 -8.60 -2.82
C ASN A 90 -6.43 -8.68 -1.29
N LYS A 91 -7.63 -8.65 -0.70
CA LYS A 91 -7.82 -8.65 0.74
C LYS A 91 -7.11 -9.82 1.44
N LYS A 92 -7.24 -11.04 0.91
CA LYS A 92 -6.61 -12.24 1.48
C LYS A 92 -5.08 -12.10 1.53
N ASN A 93 -4.45 -11.68 0.42
CA ASN A 93 -3.01 -11.48 0.36
C ASN A 93 -2.55 -10.38 1.34
N CYS A 94 -3.33 -9.29 1.43
CA CYS A 94 -3.09 -8.21 2.38
C CYS A 94 -3.14 -8.73 3.83
N GLU A 95 -4.19 -9.46 4.21
CA GLU A 95 -4.35 -10.05 5.54
C GLU A 95 -3.18 -10.99 5.89
N GLU A 96 -2.75 -11.85 4.95
CA GLU A 96 -1.61 -12.75 5.15
C GLU A 96 -0.28 -12.00 5.37
N ILE A 97 -0.06 -10.88 4.69
CA ILE A 97 1.10 -10.00 4.93
C ILE A 97 1.05 -9.42 6.34
N LEU A 98 -0.12 -8.88 6.74
CA LEU A 98 -0.29 -8.28 8.06
C LEU A 98 -0.11 -9.31 9.20
N ASP A 99 -0.71 -10.50 9.05
CA ASP A 99 -0.57 -11.59 10.00
C ASP A 99 0.89 -12.00 10.17
N GLU A 100 1.64 -12.03 9.08
CA GLU A 100 3.05 -12.40 9.13
C GLU A 100 3.93 -11.31 9.77
N ILE A 101 3.64 -10.02 9.54
CA ILE A 101 4.30 -8.88 10.22
C ILE A 101 4.06 -8.98 11.73
N ILE A 102 2.80 -9.19 12.14
CA ILE A 102 2.41 -9.30 13.55
C ILE A 102 3.06 -10.55 14.19
N ARG A 103 3.00 -11.70 13.51
CA ARG A 103 3.57 -12.96 14.00
C ARG A 103 5.08 -12.87 14.24
N ARG A 104 5.81 -12.20 13.34
CA ARG A 104 7.26 -11.97 13.48
C ARG A 104 7.59 -10.81 14.42
N LYS A 105 6.60 -10.08 14.92
CA LYS A 105 6.77 -8.92 15.81
C LYS A 105 7.74 -7.87 15.25
N LEU A 106 7.64 -7.58 13.96
CA LEU A 106 8.51 -6.62 13.31
C LEU A 106 8.16 -5.19 13.76
N ASP A 107 9.14 -4.47 14.33
CA ASP A 107 8.98 -3.04 14.67
C ASP A 107 9.19 -2.20 13.41
N ILE A 108 8.14 -2.06 12.64
CA ILE A 108 8.11 -1.28 11.41
C ILE A 108 6.89 -0.37 11.39
N LYS A 109 7.05 0.87 10.96
CA LYS A 109 5.95 1.76 10.60
C LYS A 109 5.76 1.76 9.09
N TRP A 110 4.51 1.90 8.65
CA TRP A 110 4.26 1.93 7.21
C TRP A 110 3.02 2.72 6.83
N ALA A 111 3.00 3.18 5.58
CA ALA A 111 1.93 3.97 4.98
C ALA A 111 1.64 3.52 3.54
N THR A 112 0.47 3.91 3.02
CA THR A 112 0.07 3.72 1.62
C THR A 112 -0.17 5.09 0.94
N PRO A 113 0.90 5.82 0.56
CA PRO A 113 0.78 7.18 0.04
C PRO A 113 0.06 7.27 -1.31
N ASN A 114 0.15 6.25 -2.16
CA ASN A 114 -0.51 6.23 -3.49
C ASN A 114 -2.02 6.01 -3.43
N GLY A 115 -2.55 5.69 -2.25
CA GLY A 115 -3.95 5.40 -2.07
C GLY A 115 -4.25 3.92 -1.87
N ILE A 116 -5.47 3.67 -1.41
CA ILE A 116 -5.95 2.33 -1.08
C ILE A 116 -7.37 2.12 -1.60
N ALA A 117 -7.72 0.89 -1.97
CA ALA A 117 -9.06 0.53 -2.39
C ALA A 117 -10.04 0.58 -1.23
N VAL A 118 -10.68 1.71 -1.02
CA VAL A 118 -11.68 1.89 0.05
C VAL A 118 -12.80 0.83 -0.04
N TRP A 119 -13.17 0.42 -1.24
CA TRP A 119 -14.18 -0.64 -1.45
C TRP A 119 -13.73 -2.03 -1.02
N ALA A 120 -12.43 -2.26 -0.83
CA ALA A 120 -11.86 -3.52 -0.35
C ALA A 120 -11.57 -3.51 1.15
N LEU A 121 -11.79 -2.38 1.84
CA LEU A 121 -11.58 -2.24 3.28
C LEU A 121 -12.84 -2.59 4.07
N ASP A 122 -12.61 -3.07 5.28
CA ASP A 122 -13.57 -3.08 6.37
C ASP A 122 -12.84 -2.72 7.69
N GLN A 123 -13.60 -2.49 8.74
CA GLN A 123 -13.07 -2.08 10.05
C GLN A 123 -12.02 -3.08 10.58
N LYS A 124 -12.29 -4.38 10.47
CA LYS A 124 -11.36 -5.43 10.94
C LYS A 124 -10.02 -5.37 10.24
N LEU A 125 -10.03 -5.12 8.93
CA LEU A 125 -8.79 -5.01 8.14
C LEU A 125 -8.00 -3.75 8.53
N ILE A 126 -8.68 -2.62 8.76
CA ILE A 126 -8.05 -1.37 9.22
C ILE A 126 -7.41 -1.55 10.60
N GLU A 127 -8.12 -2.18 11.54
CA GLU A 127 -7.59 -2.50 12.87
C GLU A 127 -6.36 -3.41 12.78
N LYS A 128 -6.41 -4.43 11.93
CA LYS A 128 -5.26 -5.32 11.67
C LYS A 128 -4.08 -4.56 11.04
N MET A 129 -4.34 -3.65 10.11
CA MET A 129 -3.31 -2.76 9.53
C MET A 129 -2.64 -1.92 10.63
N ALA A 130 -3.43 -1.32 11.53
CA ALA A 130 -2.90 -0.54 12.65
C ALA A 130 -2.04 -1.41 13.59
N GLN A 131 -2.49 -2.62 13.92
CA GLN A 131 -1.72 -3.59 14.71
C GLN A 131 -0.40 -3.99 14.05
N ALA A 132 -0.37 -4.06 12.71
CA ALA A 132 0.82 -4.35 11.93
C ALA A 132 1.72 -3.12 11.70
N GLY A 133 1.43 -1.97 12.34
CA GLY A 133 2.26 -0.76 12.29
C GLY A 133 1.85 0.29 11.25
N CYS A 134 0.72 0.13 10.56
CA CYS A 134 0.18 1.16 9.69
C CYS A 134 -0.17 2.41 10.48
N TYR A 135 0.28 3.57 10.01
CA TYR A 135 -0.05 4.85 10.64
C TYR A 135 -0.81 5.81 9.71
N GLN A 136 -0.81 5.52 8.41
CA GLN A 136 -1.48 6.36 7.41
C GLN A 136 -2.04 5.53 6.26
N LEU A 137 -3.31 5.74 5.97
CA LEU A 137 -3.99 5.27 4.77
C LEU A 137 -4.46 6.47 3.95
N THR A 138 -4.21 6.46 2.65
CA THR A 138 -4.69 7.51 1.75
C THR A 138 -5.97 7.04 1.06
N PHE A 139 -7.10 7.67 1.39
CA PHE A 139 -8.40 7.36 0.78
C PHE A 139 -8.62 8.23 -0.46
N ALA A 140 -8.43 7.64 -1.63
CA ALA A 140 -8.68 8.29 -2.91
C ALA A 140 -10.19 8.23 -3.25
N VAL A 141 -10.97 9.19 -2.75
CA VAL A 141 -12.44 9.24 -2.95
C VAL A 141 -12.81 9.84 -4.30
N GLU A 142 -12.07 10.83 -4.79
CA GLU A 142 -12.17 11.53 -6.08
C GLU A 142 -13.38 12.46 -6.22
N SER A 143 -14.57 12.07 -5.75
CA SER A 143 -15.78 12.87 -5.86
C SER A 143 -16.78 12.54 -4.76
N GLY A 144 -17.53 13.55 -4.29
CA GLY A 144 -18.68 13.38 -3.41
C GLY A 144 -19.99 13.03 -4.14
N ASN A 145 -19.97 12.90 -5.46
CA ASN A 145 -21.12 12.53 -6.27
C ASN A 145 -21.05 11.05 -6.65
N GLN A 146 -21.98 10.24 -6.13
CA GLN A 146 -22.00 8.79 -6.35
C GLN A 146 -22.20 8.39 -7.82
N GLU A 147 -23.09 9.10 -8.51
CA GLU A 147 -23.39 8.81 -9.91
C GLU A 147 -22.18 9.13 -10.80
N PHE A 148 -21.53 10.26 -10.55
CA PHE A 148 -20.31 10.67 -11.26
C PHE A 148 -19.17 9.68 -11.04
N LEU A 149 -18.98 9.17 -9.80
CA LEU A 149 -17.98 8.13 -9.50
C LEU A 149 -18.21 6.87 -10.34
N LEU A 150 -19.44 6.38 -10.41
CA LEU A 150 -19.74 5.12 -11.08
C LEU A 150 -19.81 5.26 -12.60
N LYS A 151 -20.48 6.29 -13.11
CA LYS A 151 -20.75 6.44 -14.56
C LYS A 151 -19.64 7.11 -15.32
N THR A 152 -19.04 8.17 -14.76
CA THR A 152 -18.01 8.96 -15.43
C THR A 152 -16.60 8.48 -15.06
N ILE A 153 -16.27 8.47 -13.79
CA ILE A 153 -14.95 8.05 -13.31
C ILE A 153 -14.78 6.52 -13.44
N LYS A 154 -15.85 5.74 -13.36
CA LYS A 154 -15.86 4.26 -13.35
C LYS A 154 -15.10 3.68 -12.16
N LYS A 155 -15.13 4.40 -11.02
CA LYS A 155 -14.54 3.95 -9.76
C LYS A 155 -15.56 3.13 -8.98
N PRO A 156 -15.26 1.87 -8.57
CA PRO A 156 -16.21 0.99 -7.90
C PRO A 156 -16.32 1.31 -6.40
N LEU A 157 -16.51 2.58 -6.06
CA LEU A 157 -16.64 3.06 -4.68
C LEU A 157 -18.10 3.45 -4.39
N ASN A 158 -18.67 2.85 -3.34
CA ASN A 158 -19.90 3.34 -2.72
C ASN A 158 -19.52 4.33 -1.62
N LEU A 159 -19.94 5.58 -1.76
CA LEU A 159 -19.62 6.67 -0.83
C LEU A 159 -20.14 6.42 0.60
N SER A 160 -21.26 5.68 0.74
CA SER A 160 -21.79 5.35 2.08
C SER A 160 -20.83 4.53 2.94
N ARG A 161 -19.82 3.89 2.31
CA ARG A 161 -18.80 3.11 3.02
C ARG A 161 -17.66 3.96 3.58
N VAL A 162 -17.49 5.20 3.09
CA VAL A 162 -16.33 6.02 3.44
C VAL A 162 -16.38 6.45 4.90
N LYS A 163 -17.51 7.11 5.31
CA LYS A 163 -17.63 7.64 6.66
C LYS A 163 -17.48 6.58 7.76
N PRO A 164 -18.15 5.40 7.68
CA PRO A 164 -18.00 4.37 8.71
C PRO A 164 -16.58 3.80 8.86
N LEU A 165 -15.71 3.99 7.87
CA LEU A 165 -14.31 3.57 7.94
C LEU A 165 -13.39 4.66 8.53
N LEU A 166 -13.88 5.88 8.69
CA LEU A 166 -13.15 7.01 9.26
C LEU A 166 -13.48 7.24 10.73
N ASP A 167 -14.67 6.79 11.16
CA ASP A 167 -15.17 6.85 12.55
C ASP A 167 -14.60 5.69 13.39
#